data_b5427dae5e190c07dc0cfe304537c3f4
#
_entry.id   b5427dae5e190c07dc0cfe304537c3f4
#
_cell.length_a   1.000
_cell.length_b   1.000
_cell.length_c   1.000
_cell.angle_alpha   90.00
_cell.angle_beta   90.00
_cell.angle_gamma   90.00
#
_symmetry.space_group_name_H-M   'P 1'
#
loop_
_entity.id
_entity.type
_entity.pdbx_description
1 polymer ?
#
loop_
_entity_poly.entity_id
_entity_poly.type
_entity_poly.pdbx_seq_one_letter_code
_entity_poly.pdbx_strand_id
1 'polypeptide(L)'
;MSVPATNLVTINVDGRDYQVPVGMNLIDALELFGLEIPHYCYHPKLTVAGNCRMCLVETGMPMKDRQTNQIIIEPDGRMKIGWGPKPAVACTTNCTPGLHVRTNTQVVKDCREGVMEFLLINHPLDCPICDQAGECKLQEFATDYGRGYSRFVEEKNVKPKRTLLGPRVMLDDERCILCSRCVRFCDEIVKDPVLGFIDRGSYSTLTCYPGRELDNNYSLNTVDICPVGALTSTDFRFKMRVWFLKPAPSICTESSVGVNTEVWSREGKIYRVTPRDNNAVNDCWMSDSGRELYKSVESPLRIDFFAVDNGKCAADKALARATELLKGGSVGYIGSAQSSLEEQFLLWLLVKTEAGPVSFVNHPGKGDGLLISNDATPNLRGAFLTGLLKELPKTNIDDLRRKVESGAIKTLFVVHEDLAALGFSDDLLRRTQVIYLGTHANLTSDYAQVVLPGLTVFEKTGSFVNQQWRVQRFFQVVPGPAGTAPDIQVLGQLLARVSGNTSTAPTPEAIWQQLVASLAPLSGWSWESIGMQGRVLDASAWVHVPFPEGKSKHFDPAAVTAVKAG
;
A
#
# COMPACT_ATOMS: atom_id res chain seq x y z
N MET A 1 -11.44 3.81 -14.07
CA MET A 1 -10.71 5.05 -14.45
C MET A 1 -11.60 5.82 -15.40
N SER A 2 -11.92 7.09 -15.11
CA SER A 2 -12.60 7.97 -16.06
C SER A 2 -11.57 8.44 -17.09
N VAL A 3 -11.78 8.07 -18.36
CA VAL A 3 -10.95 8.52 -19.48
C VAL A 3 -11.21 10.02 -19.70
N PRO A 4 -10.17 10.88 -19.77
CA PRO A 4 -10.37 12.28 -20.16
C PRO A 4 -11.01 12.36 -21.54
N ALA A 5 -12.04 13.17 -21.68
CA ALA A 5 -12.91 13.25 -22.87
C ALA A 5 -12.23 13.86 -24.14
N THR A 6 -10.92 14.05 -24.17
CA THR A 6 -10.18 14.69 -25.26
C THR A 6 -9.42 13.64 -26.09
N ASN A 7 -9.79 13.53 -27.37
CA ASN A 7 -9.20 12.67 -28.40
C ASN A 7 -9.47 11.15 -28.25
N LEU A 8 -10.72 10.74 -28.20
CA LEU A 8 -11.09 9.34 -28.35
C LEU A 8 -11.05 8.93 -29.84
N VAL A 9 -10.63 7.71 -30.09
CA VAL A 9 -10.65 7.08 -31.42
C VAL A 9 -11.40 5.75 -31.35
N THR A 10 -12.04 5.39 -32.44
CA THR A 10 -12.68 4.09 -32.58
C THR A 10 -11.67 3.08 -33.08
N ILE A 11 -11.53 1.98 -32.34
CA ILE A 11 -10.85 0.76 -32.76
C ILE A 11 -11.86 -0.38 -32.83
N ASN A 12 -11.63 -1.33 -33.72
CA ASN A 12 -12.46 -2.54 -33.83
C ASN A 12 -11.70 -3.74 -33.30
N VAL A 13 -12.25 -4.45 -32.32
CA VAL A 13 -11.63 -5.65 -31.75
C VAL A 13 -12.61 -6.82 -31.86
N ASP A 14 -12.21 -7.85 -32.60
CA ASP A 14 -13.00 -9.06 -32.87
C ASP A 14 -14.44 -8.74 -33.37
N GLY A 15 -14.55 -7.70 -34.20
CA GLY A 15 -15.81 -7.27 -34.80
C GLY A 15 -16.65 -6.29 -33.94
N ARG A 16 -16.16 -5.86 -32.79
CA ARG A 16 -16.81 -4.86 -31.91
C ARG A 16 -16.01 -3.56 -31.87
N ASP A 17 -16.72 -2.44 -31.88
CA ASP A 17 -16.11 -1.11 -31.79
C ASP A 17 -15.96 -0.65 -30.36
N TYR A 18 -14.78 -0.07 -30.04
CA TYR A 18 -14.43 0.48 -28.73
C TYR A 18 -13.88 1.90 -28.88
N GLN A 19 -14.30 2.79 -28.00
CA GLN A 19 -13.79 4.16 -27.91
C GLN A 19 -12.63 4.20 -26.91
N VAL A 20 -11.44 4.52 -27.39
CA VAL A 20 -10.21 4.52 -26.58
C VAL A 20 -9.42 5.81 -26.81
N PRO A 21 -8.60 6.26 -25.86
CA PRO A 21 -7.69 7.38 -26.07
C PRO A 21 -6.73 7.12 -27.23
N VAL A 22 -6.56 8.10 -28.11
CA VAL A 22 -5.56 8.03 -29.17
C VAL A 22 -4.16 7.84 -28.61
N GLY A 23 -3.39 6.92 -29.19
CA GLY A 23 -2.02 6.66 -28.77
C GLY A 23 -1.88 5.81 -27.50
N MET A 24 -2.98 5.44 -26.84
CA MET A 24 -2.94 4.51 -25.72
C MET A 24 -2.39 3.15 -26.17
N ASN A 25 -1.62 2.49 -25.30
CA ASN A 25 -1.16 1.13 -25.56
C ASN A 25 -2.36 0.18 -25.71
N LEU A 26 -2.29 -0.73 -26.67
CA LEU A 26 -3.41 -1.62 -27.00
C LEU A 26 -3.79 -2.55 -25.81
N ILE A 27 -2.82 -3.02 -25.02
CA ILE A 27 -3.11 -3.85 -23.84
C ILE A 27 -3.93 -3.03 -22.83
N ASP A 28 -3.42 -1.84 -22.45
CA ASP A 28 -4.10 -0.97 -21.48
C ASP A 28 -5.48 -0.54 -21.97
N ALA A 29 -5.62 -0.25 -23.27
CA ALA A 29 -6.89 0.14 -23.87
C ALA A 29 -7.93 -0.98 -23.77
N LEU A 30 -7.54 -2.23 -23.99
CA LEU A 30 -8.45 -3.38 -23.93
C LEU A 30 -8.79 -3.77 -22.49
N GLU A 31 -7.86 -3.59 -21.56
CA GLU A 31 -8.11 -3.80 -20.13
C GLU A 31 -9.23 -2.90 -19.58
N LEU A 32 -9.38 -1.67 -20.10
CA LEU A 32 -10.51 -0.78 -19.74
C LEU A 32 -11.89 -1.42 -19.98
N PHE A 33 -11.98 -2.36 -20.90
CA PHE A 33 -13.22 -3.07 -21.26
C PHE A 33 -13.25 -4.52 -20.74
N GLY A 34 -12.30 -4.89 -19.87
CA GLY A 34 -12.19 -6.25 -19.34
C GLY A 34 -11.72 -7.29 -20.36
N LEU A 35 -11.08 -6.86 -21.46
CA LEU A 35 -10.52 -7.74 -22.48
C LEU A 35 -9.05 -7.98 -22.19
N GLU A 36 -8.72 -9.13 -21.62
CA GLU A 36 -7.36 -9.51 -21.30
C GLU A 36 -6.60 -9.98 -22.55
N ILE A 37 -5.43 -9.37 -22.80
CA ILE A 37 -4.42 -9.87 -23.75
C ILE A 37 -3.29 -10.51 -22.93
N PRO A 38 -3.05 -11.84 -23.07
CA PRO A 38 -2.04 -12.52 -22.26
C PRO A 38 -0.64 -11.95 -22.51
N HIS A 39 0.11 -11.72 -21.44
CA HIS A 39 1.45 -11.14 -21.51
C HIS A 39 2.28 -11.46 -20.26
N TYR A 40 3.62 -11.47 -20.40
CA TYR A 40 4.54 -11.65 -19.27
C TYR A 40 5.46 -10.45 -19.08
N CYS A 41 6.12 -9.99 -20.14
CA CYS A 41 7.14 -8.94 -20.00
C CYS A 41 6.54 -7.54 -19.86
N TYR A 42 5.34 -7.29 -20.37
CA TYR A 42 4.65 -6.01 -20.25
C TYR A 42 4.22 -5.76 -18.80
N HIS A 43 4.39 -4.51 -18.37
CA HIS A 43 3.89 -4.00 -17.09
C HIS A 43 3.56 -2.52 -17.29
N PRO A 44 2.35 -2.03 -16.88
CA PRO A 44 1.89 -0.67 -17.21
C PRO A 44 2.74 0.45 -16.62
N LYS A 45 3.59 0.14 -15.64
CA LYS A 45 4.47 1.10 -14.96
C LYS A 45 5.96 0.97 -15.33
N LEU A 46 6.29 0.14 -16.33
CA LEU A 46 7.66 -0.06 -16.83
C LEU A 46 7.70 0.15 -18.34
N THR A 47 8.86 0.50 -18.88
CA THR A 47 9.05 0.57 -20.33
C THR A 47 8.74 -0.75 -21.01
N VAL A 48 8.32 -0.68 -22.28
CA VAL A 48 7.90 -1.87 -23.03
C VAL A 48 9.12 -2.65 -23.49
N ALA A 49 9.24 -3.94 -23.09
CA ALA A 49 10.32 -4.83 -23.53
C ALA A 49 10.01 -5.59 -24.83
N GLY A 50 8.74 -5.98 -25.05
CA GLY A 50 8.28 -6.69 -26.26
C GLY A 50 8.92 -8.06 -26.51
N ASN A 51 9.55 -8.69 -25.51
CA ASN A 51 10.39 -9.88 -25.68
C ASN A 51 9.67 -11.22 -25.46
N CYS A 52 8.61 -11.28 -24.64
CA CYS A 52 7.92 -12.55 -24.34
C CYS A 52 7.05 -13.09 -25.50
N ARG A 53 6.61 -12.24 -26.39
CA ARG A 53 5.75 -12.58 -27.55
C ARG A 53 4.39 -13.22 -27.22
N MET A 54 3.98 -13.26 -25.97
CA MET A 54 2.68 -13.85 -25.59
C MET A 54 1.49 -12.99 -26.04
N CYS A 55 1.68 -11.67 -26.17
CA CYS A 55 0.63 -10.71 -26.54
C CYS A 55 0.44 -10.54 -28.06
N LEU A 56 0.78 -11.54 -28.86
CA LEU A 56 0.58 -11.48 -30.32
C LEU A 56 -0.90 -11.44 -30.68
N VAL A 57 -1.25 -10.53 -31.62
CA VAL A 57 -2.58 -10.31 -32.18
C VAL A 57 -2.45 -10.02 -33.68
N GLU A 58 -3.51 -10.22 -34.45
CA GLU A 58 -3.53 -9.71 -35.83
C GLU A 58 -4.05 -8.27 -35.81
N THR A 59 -3.38 -7.39 -36.55
CA THR A 59 -3.80 -5.98 -36.73
C THR A 59 -4.05 -5.68 -38.19
N GLY A 60 -4.99 -4.83 -38.45
CA GLY A 60 -5.36 -4.38 -39.80
C GLY A 60 -5.87 -2.95 -39.81
N MET A 61 -5.88 -2.37 -41.01
CA MET A 61 -6.40 -1.03 -41.25
C MET A 61 -7.35 -1.05 -42.45
N PRO A 62 -8.36 -0.16 -42.49
CA PRO A 62 -9.20 0.00 -43.66
C PRO A 62 -8.34 0.30 -44.89
N MET A 63 -8.52 -0.50 -45.94
CA MET A 63 -7.85 -0.28 -47.23
C MET A 63 -8.43 0.93 -47.94
N LYS A 64 -7.56 1.75 -48.49
CA LYS A 64 -7.96 2.89 -49.33
C LYS A 64 -7.64 2.60 -50.78
N ASP A 65 -8.52 3.01 -51.67
CA ASP A 65 -8.26 3.05 -53.10
C ASP A 65 -7.12 4.04 -53.38
N ARG A 66 -6.14 3.61 -54.20
CA ARG A 66 -4.93 4.39 -54.47
C ARG A 66 -5.19 5.66 -55.30
N GLN A 67 -6.29 5.69 -56.08
CA GLN A 67 -6.59 6.83 -56.96
C GLN A 67 -7.51 7.82 -56.25
N THR A 68 -8.54 7.33 -55.57
CA THR A 68 -9.58 8.16 -54.94
C THR A 68 -9.30 8.50 -53.46
N ASN A 69 -8.36 7.79 -52.83
CA ASN A 69 -8.07 7.84 -51.37
C ASN A 69 -9.30 7.52 -50.47
N GLN A 70 -10.36 6.98 -51.06
CA GLN A 70 -11.58 6.57 -50.34
C GLN A 70 -11.42 5.15 -49.78
N ILE A 71 -12.11 4.87 -48.65
CA ILE A 71 -12.12 3.52 -48.06
C ILE A 71 -12.85 2.57 -49.04
N ILE A 72 -12.23 1.45 -49.33
CA ILE A 72 -12.79 0.40 -50.18
C ILE A 72 -13.87 -0.32 -49.37
N ILE A 73 -15.10 -0.33 -49.94
CA ILE A 73 -16.23 -1.07 -49.37
C ILE A 73 -16.39 -2.36 -50.19
N GLU A 74 -16.54 -3.47 -49.51
CA GLU A 74 -16.82 -4.78 -50.11
C GLU A 74 -18.30 -4.88 -50.55
N PRO A 75 -18.69 -5.84 -51.42
CA PRO A 75 -20.06 -5.98 -51.91
C PRO A 75 -21.11 -6.20 -50.80
N ASP A 76 -20.70 -6.68 -49.63
CA ASP A 76 -21.55 -6.87 -48.45
C ASP A 76 -21.72 -5.59 -47.59
N GLY A 77 -21.19 -4.46 -48.06
CA GLY A 77 -21.26 -3.17 -47.38
C GLY A 77 -20.22 -2.95 -46.28
N ARG A 78 -19.30 -3.89 -46.05
CA ARG A 78 -18.24 -3.76 -45.01
C ARG A 78 -16.98 -3.11 -45.56
N MET A 79 -16.26 -2.44 -44.69
CA MET A 79 -14.93 -1.91 -45.02
C MET A 79 -13.95 -3.06 -45.28
N LYS A 80 -13.23 -2.98 -46.40
CA LYS A 80 -12.15 -3.91 -46.70
C LYS A 80 -10.97 -3.64 -45.78
N ILE A 81 -10.58 -4.62 -44.97
CA ILE A 81 -9.48 -4.49 -44.02
C ILE A 81 -8.23 -5.15 -44.58
N GLY A 82 -7.17 -4.37 -44.69
CA GLY A 82 -5.82 -4.85 -45.00
C GLY A 82 -5.14 -5.38 -43.74
N TRP A 83 -5.13 -6.69 -43.56
CA TRP A 83 -4.48 -7.34 -42.45
C TRP A 83 -2.96 -7.41 -42.65
N GLY A 84 -2.21 -7.21 -41.56
CA GLY A 84 -0.75 -7.36 -41.56
C GLY A 84 -0.31 -8.80 -41.94
N PRO A 85 0.81 -8.97 -42.64
CA PRO A 85 1.29 -10.28 -43.06
C PRO A 85 1.77 -11.18 -41.92
N LYS A 86 1.98 -10.60 -40.73
CA LYS A 86 2.43 -11.29 -39.51
C LYS A 86 1.69 -10.71 -38.29
N PRO A 87 1.45 -11.51 -37.26
CA PRO A 87 0.90 -10.99 -36.00
C PRO A 87 1.78 -9.89 -35.39
N ALA A 88 1.12 -8.86 -34.86
CA ALA A 88 1.74 -7.72 -34.19
C ALA A 88 1.84 -7.98 -32.66
N VAL A 89 2.77 -7.30 -32.03
CA VAL A 89 2.97 -7.36 -30.58
C VAL A 89 2.09 -6.30 -29.92
N ALA A 90 1.01 -6.69 -29.26
CA ALA A 90 0.02 -5.76 -28.69
C ALA A 90 0.65 -4.75 -27.73
N CYS A 91 1.62 -5.15 -26.90
CA CYS A 91 2.28 -4.25 -25.95
C CYS A 91 3.13 -3.14 -26.62
N THR A 92 3.43 -3.26 -27.92
CA THR A 92 4.12 -2.22 -28.72
C THR A 92 3.18 -1.50 -29.70
N THR A 93 1.92 -1.87 -29.72
CA THR A 93 0.92 -1.30 -30.64
C THR A 93 0.12 -0.22 -29.92
N ASN A 94 0.08 0.97 -30.52
CA ASN A 94 -0.72 2.08 -30.02
C ASN A 94 -2.05 2.15 -30.76
N CYS A 95 -3.09 2.53 -30.04
CA CYS A 95 -4.42 2.73 -30.61
C CYS A 95 -4.45 3.93 -31.54
N THR A 96 -4.83 3.71 -32.80
CA THR A 96 -4.97 4.71 -33.84
C THR A 96 -6.36 4.64 -34.45
N PRO A 97 -6.89 5.74 -35.06
CA PRO A 97 -8.21 5.72 -35.70
C PRO A 97 -8.34 4.63 -36.75
N GLY A 98 -9.39 3.82 -36.66
CA GLY A 98 -9.65 2.74 -37.59
C GLY A 98 -8.80 1.48 -37.44
N LEU A 99 -8.05 1.35 -36.34
CA LEU A 99 -7.32 0.11 -36.05
C LEU A 99 -8.29 -1.05 -35.85
N HIS A 100 -8.07 -2.13 -36.58
CA HIS A 100 -8.78 -3.41 -36.42
C HIS A 100 -7.84 -4.44 -35.79
N VAL A 101 -8.36 -5.18 -34.84
CA VAL A 101 -7.59 -6.18 -34.07
C VAL A 101 -8.38 -7.49 -34.04
N ARG A 102 -7.71 -8.61 -34.26
CA ARG A 102 -8.22 -9.96 -34.01
C ARG A 102 -7.38 -10.64 -32.94
N THR A 103 -8.03 -11.10 -31.90
CA THR A 103 -7.36 -11.67 -30.73
C THR A 103 -7.48 -13.19 -30.64
N ASN A 104 -8.36 -13.80 -31.44
CA ASN A 104 -8.76 -15.21 -31.31
C ASN A 104 -8.81 -15.97 -32.66
N THR A 105 -7.95 -15.62 -33.62
CA THR A 105 -7.78 -16.37 -34.86
C THR A 105 -6.92 -17.62 -34.67
N GLN A 106 -6.97 -18.55 -35.61
CA GLN A 106 -6.12 -19.76 -35.56
C GLN A 106 -4.62 -19.38 -35.53
N VAL A 107 -4.21 -18.38 -36.32
CA VAL A 107 -2.83 -17.89 -36.35
C VAL A 107 -2.40 -17.37 -34.97
N VAL A 108 -3.26 -16.61 -34.28
CA VAL A 108 -2.98 -16.10 -32.95
C VAL A 108 -2.88 -17.24 -31.92
N LYS A 109 -3.78 -18.23 -32.00
CA LYS A 109 -3.74 -19.43 -31.13
C LYS A 109 -2.45 -20.21 -31.32
N ASP A 110 -2.09 -20.52 -32.56
CA ASP A 110 -0.85 -21.27 -32.88
C ASP A 110 0.39 -20.53 -32.39
N CYS A 111 0.40 -19.19 -32.50
CA CYS A 111 1.49 -18.38 -31.97
C CYS A 111 1.60 -18.48 -30.44
N ARG A 112 0.48 -18.35 -29.72
CA ARG A 112 0.45 -18.43 -28.25
C ARG A 112 0.83 -19.83 -27.76
N GLU A 113 0.32 -20.88 -28.39
CA GLU A 113 0.72 -22.26 -28.12
C GLU A 113 2.23 -22.46 -28.30
N GLY A 114 2.81 -21.95 -29.40
CA GLY A 114 4.24 -22.01 -29.64
C GLY A 114 5.06 -21.25 -28.58
N VAL A 115 4.61 -20.07 -28.17
CA VAL A 115 5.25 -19.30 -27.06
C VAL A 115 5.19 -20.08 -25.78
N MET A 116 4.05 -20.67 -25.43
CA MET A 116 3.90 -21.49 -24.22
C MET A 116 4.84 -22.70 -24.25
N GLU A 117 4.97 -23.39 -25.40
CA GLU A 117 5.96 -24.46 -25.55
C GLU A 117 7.38 -23.99 -25.26
N PHE A 118 7.82 -22.88 -25.84
CA PHE A 118 9.16 -22.34 -25.61
C PHE A 118 9.40 -22.00 -24.13
N LEU A 119 8.41 -21.44 -23.43
CA LEU A 119 8.52 -21.11 -22.01
C LEU A 119 8.56 -22.36 -21.12
N LEU A 120 7.87 -23.44 -21.53
CA LEU A 120 7.75 -24.66 -20.75
C LEU A 120 8.84 -25.70 -21.01
N ILE A 121 9.57 -25.64 -22.14
CA ILE A 121 10.61 -26.60 -22.51
C ILE A 121 11.58 -26.87 -21.36
N ASN A 122 12.16 -25.82 -20.77
CA ASN A 122 13.11 -25.94 -19.67
C ASN A 122 12.50 -25.59 -18.28
N HIS A 123 11.24 -25.18 -18.23
CA HIS A 123 10.58 -24.87 -16.95
C HIS A 123 10.43 -26.15 -16.11
N PRO A 124 10.83 -26.14 -14.80
CA PRO A 124 10.76 -27.33 -13.96
C PRO A 124 9.32 -27.69 -13.60
N LEU A 125 9.07 -28.97 -13.32
CA LEU A 125 7.77 -29.46 -12.86
C LEU A 125 7.60 -29.26 -11.34
N ASP A 126 7.88 -28.05 -10.88
CA ASP A 126 7.97 -27.69 -9.47
C ASP A 126 6.66 -27.07 -8.90
N CYS A 127 5.55 -27.03 -9.65
CA CYS A 127 4.32 -26.38 -9.17
C CYS A 127 3.88 -26.83 -7.76
N PRO A 128 3.99 -28.13 -7.39
CA PRO A 128 3.63 -28.59 -6.04
C PRO A 128 4.49 -27.99 -4.92
N ILE A 129 5.72 -27.57 -5.22
CA ILE A 129 6.65 -26.97 -4.24
C ILE A 129 6.98 -25.50 -4.54
N CYS A 130 6.36 -24.91 -5.56
CA CYS A 130 6.59 -23.53 -5.95
C CYS A 130 5.66 -22.59 -5.18
N ASP A 131 6.17 -21.53 -4.54
CA ASP A 131 5.36 -20.59 -3.79
C ASP A 131 4.43 -19.75 -4.67
N GLN A 132 4.73 -19.63 -5.96
CA GLN A 132 3.88 -18.90 -6.90
C GLN A 132 2.61 -19.68 -7.30
N ALA A 133 2.49 -20.95 -6.94
CA ALA A 133 1.29 -21.74 -7.25
C ALA A 133 0.02 -21.05 -6.71
N GLY A 134 -1.00 -20.90 -7.56
CA GLY A 134 -2.25 -20.19 -7.27
C GLY A 134 -2.25 -18.68 -7.62
N GLU A 135 -1.09 -18.11 -7.96
CA GLU A 135 -0.95 -16.74 -8.45
C GLU A 135 0.06 -16.65 -9.63
N CYS A 136 0.37 -17.77 -10.27
CA CYS A 136 1.37 -17.88 -11.32
C CYS A 136 0.75 -17.69 -12.71
N LYS A 137 1.09 -16.61 -13.39
CA LYS A 137 0.60 -16.34 -14.74
C LYS A 137 1.05 -17.37 -15.79
N LEU A 138 2.22 -18.03 -15.57
CA LEU A 138 2.64 -19.13 -16.46
C LEU A 138 1.71 -20.34 -16.31
N GLN A 139 1.29 -20.66 -15.10
CA GLN A 139 0.38 -21.78 -14.84
C GLN A 139 -1.02 -21.50 -15.42
N GLU A 140 -1.57 -20.30 -15.22
CA GLU A 140 -2.84 -19.89 -15.79
C GLU A 140 -2.80 -19.94 -17.33
N PHE A 141 -1.83 -19.29 -17.95
CA PHE A 141 -1.73 -19.22 -19.40
C PHE A 141 -1.35 -20.56 -20.05
N ALA A 142 -0.68 -21.46 -19.32
CA ALA A 142 -0.45 -22.83 -19.79
C ALA A 142 -1.77 -23.61 -19.93
N THR A 143 -2.72 -23.36 -19.03
CA THR A 143 -4.06 -23.96 -19.08
C THR A 143 -4.91 -23.34 -20.20
N ASP A 144 -4.88 -21.99 -20.32
CA ASP A 144 -5.78 -21.27 -21.23
C ASP A 144 -5.31 -21.27 -22.70
N TYR A 145 -4.00 -21.25 -22.92
CA TYR A 145 -3.38 -21.06 -24.24
C TYR A 145 -2.37 -22.14 -24.62
N GLY A 146 -2.06 -23.07 -23.73
CA GLY A 146 -1.12 -24.16 -24.01
C GLY A 146 -1.79 -25.37 -24.64
N ARG A 147 -0.98 -26.29 -25.18
CA ARG A 147 -1.46 -27.53 -25.84
C ARG A 147 -1.96 -28.60 -24.88
N GLY A 148 -1.67 -28.48 -23.58
CA GLY A 148 -2.00 -29.49 -22.57
C GLY A 148 -1.11 -30.74 -22.58
N TYR A 149 -0.16 -30.88 -23.50
CA TYR A 149 0.83 -31.96 -23.55
C TYR A 149 2.18 -31.45 -24.05
N SER A 150 3.26 -32.17 -23.70
CA SER A 150 4.62 -31.84 -24.11
C SER A 150 5.03 -32.71 -25.31
N ARG A 151 5.69 -32.09 -26.29
CA ARG A 151 6.39 -32.76 -27.39
C ARG A 151 7.90 -32.88 -27.12
N PHE A 152 8.38 -32.24 -26.04
CA PHE A 152 9.80 -32.22 -25.68
C PHE A 152 10.19 -33.55 -25.00
N VAL A 153 11.17 -34.20 -25.53
CA VAL A 153 11.65 -35.54 -25.12
C VAL A 153 13.07 -35.51 -24.54
N GLU A 154 13.76 -34.39 -24.64
CA GLU A 154 15.10 -34.21 -24.11
C GLU A 154 15.06 -33.82 -22.62
N GLU A 155 16.20 -33.89 -21.95
CA GLU A 155 16.33 -33.44 -20.56
C GLU A 155 16.27 -31.91 -20.46
N LYS A 156 15.62 -31.43 -19.42
CA LYS A 156 15.57 -30.00 -19.13
C LYS A 156 16.90 -29.50 -18.59
N ASN A 157 17.25 -28.26 -18.94
CA ASN A 157 18.44 -27.60 -18.41
C ASN A 157 18.37 -27.46 -16.90
N VAL A 158 19.46 -27.78 -16.22
CA VAL A 158 19.60 -27.58 -14.77
C VAL A 158 20.29 -26.24 -14.52
N LYS A 159 19.71 -25.41 -13.69
CA LYS A 159 20.21 -24.11 -13.24
C LYS A 159 20.20 -23.98 -11.72
N PRO A 160 20.88 -22.99 -11.13
CA PRO A 160 20.85 -22.77 -9.69
C PRO A 160 19.45 -22.50 -9.15
N LYS A 161 19.08 -23.15 -8.02
CA LYS A 161 17.74 -23.08 -7.42
C LYS A 161 17.63 -22.23 -6.17
N ARG A 162 18.71 -21.85 -5.52
CA ARG A 162 18.70 -21.15 -4.21
C ARG A 162 19.76 -20.06 -4.17
N THR A 163 19.70 -19.16 -5.13
CA THR A 163 20.64 -18.05 -5.19
C THR A 163 20.04 -16.88 -4.44
N LEU A 164 20.68 -16.45 -3.34
CA LEU A 164 20.34 -15.19 -2.69
C LEU A 164 20.84 -14.05 -3.58
N LEU A 165 19.92 -13.18 -4.00
CA LEU A 165 20.24 -11.95 -4.71
C LEU A 165 20.52 -10.80 -3.74
N GLY A 166 20.08 -10.95 -2.50
CA GLY A 166 20.22 -10.03 -1.38
C GLY A 166 19.48 -10.60 -0.17
N PRO A 167 19.37 -9.84 0.93
CA PRO A 167 18.84 -10.37 2.20
C PRO A 167 17.38 -10.82 2.13
N ARG A 168 16.60 -10.25 1.20
CA ARG A 168 15.14 -10.44 1.15
C ARG A 168 14.65 -11.27 -0.04
N VAL A 169 15.47 -11.45 -1.07
CA VAL A 169 15.04 -12.06 -2.35
C VAL A 169 15.85 -13.29 -2.69
N MET A 170 15.15 -14.39 -2.91
CA MET A 170 15.70 -15.67 -3.35
C MET A 170 15.35 -15.92 -4.82
N LEU A 171 16.33 -16.27 -5.64
CA LEU A 171 16.15 -16.69 -7.03
C LEU A 171 16.13 -18.20 -7.15
N ASP A 172 15.16 -18.72 -7.88
CA ASP A 172 15.15 -20.03 -8.51
C ASP A 172 15.25 -19.82 -10.03
N ASP A 173 16.45 -19.98 -10.57
CA ASP A 173 16.73 -19.58 -11.94
C ASP A 173 16.11 -20.53 -12.98
N GLU A 174 15.84 -21.80 -12.65
CA GLU A 174 15.11 -22.71 -13.53
C GLU A 174 13.68 -22.22 -13.82
N ARG A 175 13.08 -21.47 -12.91
CA ARG A 175 11.73 -20.94 -13.05
C ARG A 175 11.68 -19.62 -13.80
N CYS A 176 12.82 -18.98 -14.01
CA CYS A 176 12.91 -17.68 -14.66
C CYS A 176 12.56 -17.78 -16.16
N ILE A 177 11.61 -16.96 -16.62
CA ILE A 177 11.21 -16.85 -18.04
C ILE A 177 11.85 -15.66 -18.75
N LEU A 178 12.87 -15.04 -18.16
CA LEU A 178 13.66 -13.95 -18.72
C LEU A 178 12.84 -12.74 -19.20
N CYS A 179 11.73 -12.43 -18.52
CA CYS A 179 10.81 -11.35 -18.89
C CYS A 179 11.35 -9.94 -18.63
N SER A 180 12.47 -9.80 -17.93
CA SER A 180 13.16 -8.55 -17.57
C SER A 180 12.40 -7.55 -16.70
N ARG A 181 11.22 -7.87 -16.14
CA ARG A 181 10.48 -6.92 -15.27
C ARG A 181 11.33 -6.47 -14.08
N CYS A 182 12.00 -7.40 -13.39
CA CYS A 182 12.83 -7.10 -12.22
C CYS A 182 14.03 -6.21 -12.55
N VAL A 183 14.69 -6.45 -13.68
CA VAL A 183 15.83 -5.64 -14.16
C VAL A 183 15.36 -4.21 -14.44
N ARG A 184 14.28 -4.07 -15.23
CA ARG A 184 13.72 -2.74 -15.55
C ARG A 184 13.18 -2.01 -14.32
N PHE A 185 12.59 -2.71 -13.37
CA PHE A 185 12.13 -2.11 -12.12
C PHE A 185 13.29 -1.49 -11.32
N CYS A 186 14.38 -2.23 -11.15
CA CYS A 186 15.56 -1.72 -10.44
C CYS A 186 16.15 -0.49 -11.15
N ASP A 187 16.22 -0.51 -12.47
CA ASP A 187 16.77 0.61 -13.25
C ASP A 187 15.79 1.82 -13.33
N GLU A 188 14.54 1.57 -13.71
CA GLU A 188 13.59 2.63 -14.07
C GLU A 188 12.91 3.26 -12.85
N ILE A 189 12.55 2.48 -11.84
CA ILE A 189 11.76 2.93 -10.68
C ILE A 189 12.67 3.26 -9.51
N VAL A 190 13.52 2.30 -9.10
CA VAL A 190 14.40 2.48 -7.93
C VAL A 190 15.62 3.33 -8.26
N LYS A 191 16.03 3.38 -9.53
CA LYS A 191 17.27 4.01 -9.99
C LYS A 191 18.53 3.35 -9.40
N ASP A 192 18.44 2.06 -9.15
CA ASP A 192 19.51 1.21 -8.64
C ASP A 192 19.66 -0.02 -9.56
N PRO A 193 20.36 0.08 -10.71
CA PRO A 193 20.50 -0.99 -11.70
C PRO A 193 21.42 -2.09 -11.19
N VAL A 194 20.97 -2.88 -10.23
CA VAL A 194 21.74 -3.95 -9.58
C VAL A 194 21.60 -5.30 -10.28
N LEU A 195 20.53 -5.51 -11.04
CA LEU A 195 20.22 -6.78 -11.71
C LEU A 195 20.56 -6.75 -13.21
N GLY A 196 21.04 -7.88 -13.73
CA GLY A 196 21.30 -8.06 -15.15
C GLY A 196 21.21 -9.54 -15.56
N PHE A 197 21.35 -9.81 -16.86
CA PHE A 197 21.44 -11.17 -17.39
C PHE A 197 22.87 -11.45 -17.85
N ILE A 198 23.35 -12.63 -17.50
CA ILE A 198 24.62 -13.19 -18.00
C ILE A 198 24.32 -14.41 -18.86
N ASP A 199 25.32 -14.87 -19.58
CA ASP A 199 25.24 -15.99 -20.52
C ASP A 199 24.27 -15.76 -21.68
N ARG A 200 23.99 -16.78 -22.46
CA ARG A 200 23.13 -16.67 -23.65
C ARG A 200 22.36 -17.97 -23.92
N GLY A 201 21.30 -17.81 -24.73
CA GLY A 201 20.43 -18.94 -25.10
C GLY A 201 19.69 -19.49 -23.88
N SER A 202 19.56 -20.79 -23.82
CA SER A 202 18.85 -21.49 -22.74
C SER A 202 19.54 -21.43 -21.38
N TYR A 203 20.82 -21.01 -21.35
CA TYR A 203 21.59 -20.82 -20.12
C TYR A 203 21.60 -19.37 -19.59
N SER A 204 20.94 -18.44 -20.27
CA SER A 204 20.82 -17.08 -19.77
C SER A 204 20.29 -17.06 -18.33
N THR A 205 21.00 -16.35 -17.46
CA THR A 205 20.80 -16.39 -16.00
C THR A 205 20.66 -14.97 -15.47
N LEU A 206 19.65 -14.74 -14.60
CA LEU A 206 19.50 -13.50 -13.84
C LEU A 206 20.54 -13.47 -12.71
N THR A 207 21.23 -12.34 -12.55
CA THR A 207 22.22 -12.18 -11.47
C THR A 207 22.35 -10.72 -11.06
N CYS A 208 22.97 -10.48 -9.91
CA CYS A 208 23.45 -9.14 -9.53
C CYS A 208 24.78 -8.84 -10.25
N TYR A 209 25.05 -7.55 -10.48
CA TYR A 209 26.37 -7.12 -10.94
C TYR A 209 27.45 -7.48 -9.91
N PRO A 210 28.69 -7.77 -10.34
CA PRO A 210 29.78 -8.14 -9.44
C PRO A 210 29.97 -7.14 -8.29
N GLY A 211 29.99 -7.61 -7.06
CA GLY A 211 30.14 -6.80 -5.86
C GLY A 211 28.88 -6.04 -5.42
N ARG A 212 27.73 -6.29 -6.04
CA ARG A 212 26.43 -5.70 -5.70
C ARG A 212 25.47 -6.78 -5.20
N GLU A 213 24.53 -6.38 -4.35
CA GLU A 213 23.40 -7.21 -3.88
C GLU A 213 22.10 -6.44 -4.07
N LEU A 214 21.00 -7.16 -4.22
CA LEU A 214 19.65 -6.59 -4.28
C LEU A 214 19.17 -6.31 -2.83
N ASP A 215 19.71 -5.25 -2.21
CA ASP A 215 19.50 -4.90 -0.80
C ASP A 215 18.76 -3.57 -0.59
N ASN A 216 18.44 -2.85 -1.69
CA ASN A 216 17.68 -1.61 -1.60
C ASN A 216 16.29 -1.82 -0.96
N ASN A 217 15.72 -0.74 -0.40
CA ASN A 217 14.46 -0.78 0.33
C ASN A 217 13.20 -0.98 -0.54
N TYR A 218 13.35 -1.45 -1.77
CA TYR A 218 12.27 -1.77 -2.71
C TYR A 218 12.44 -3.14 -3.35
N SER A 219 13.38 -3.95 -2.86
CA SER A 219 13.79 -5.23 -3.45
C SER A 219 12.63 -6.21 -3.60
N LEU A 220 11.70 -6.26 -2.65
CA LEU A 220 10.55 -7.17 -2.67
C LEU A 220 9.50 -6.84 -3.76
N ASN A 221 9.50 -5.62 -4.33
CA ASN A 221 8.66 -5.36 -5.49
C ASN A 221 9.06 -6.22 -6.70
N THR A 222 10.32 -6.66 -6.79
CA THR A 222 10.75 -7.61 -7.84
C THR A 222 10.07 -8.97 -7.70
N VAL A 223 9.69 -9.36 -6.48
CA VAL A 223 8.92 -10.57 -6.19
C VAL A 223 7.47 -10.38 -6.64
N ASP A 224 6.83 -9.24 -6.29
CA ASP A 224 5.43 -8.98 -6.64
C ASP A 224 5.19 -8.94 -8.15
N ILE A 225 6.10 -8.30 -8.90
CA ILE A 225 5.97 -8.18 -10.36
C ILE A 225 6.51 -9.38 -11.14
N CYS A 226 7.13 -10.34 -10.47
CA CYS A 226 7.60 -11.55 -11.13
C CYS A 226 6.40 -12.42 -11.52
N PRO A 227 6.17 -12.68 -12.83
CA PRO A 227 4.99 -13.41 -13.26
C PRO A 227 5.04 -14.92 -12.95
N VAL A 228 6.15 -15.40 -12.41
CA VAL A 228 6.45 -16.82 -12.11
C VAL A 228 7.16 -16.93 -10.75
N GLY A 229 7.31 -18.15 -10.25
CA GLY A 229 7.98 -18.42 -8.96
C GLY A 229 9.51 -18.39 -9.01
N ALA A 230 10.10 -17.56 -9.88
CA ALA A 230 11.55 -17.41 -9.97
C ALA A 230 12.10 -16.55 -8.83
N LEU A 231 11.46 -15.41 -8.53
CA LEU A 231 11.81 -14.55 -7.41
C LEU A 231 10.81 -14.77 -6.28
N THR A 232 11.31 -15.03 -5.08
CA THR A 232 10.49 -15.28 -3.89
C THR A 232 11.05 -14.54 -2.69
N SER A 233 10.15 -14.10 -1.80
CA SER A 233 10.56 -13.48 -0.54
C SER A 233 11.14 -14.53 0.40
N THR A 234 12.34 -14.28 0.94
CA THR A 234 12.99 -15.18 1.92
C THR A 234 12.12 -15.37 3.17
N ASP A 235 11.35 -14.33 3.54
CA ASP A 235 10.48 -14.36 4.71
C ASP A 235 9.19 -15.16 4.49
N PHE A 236 8.61 -15.10 3.29
CA PHE A 236 7.35 -15.81 2.98
C PHE A 236 7.57 -17.21 2.42
N ARG A 237 8.73 -17.48 1.80
CA ARG A 237 9.03 -18.74 1.11
C ARG A 237 8.70 -19.95 1.96
N PHE A 238 7.88 -20.86 1.42
CA PHE A 238 7.42 -22.13 1.99
C PHE A 238 6.62 -22.03 3.29
N LYS A 239 6.14 -20.86 3.66
CA LYS A 239 5.33 -20.68 4.88
C LYS A 239 3.87 -21.03 4.68
N MET A 240 3.28 -20.57 3.56
CA MET A 240 1.83 -20.74 3.34
C MET A 240 1.48 -20.71 1.85
N ARG A 241 0.46 -21.44 1.45
CA ARG A 241 -0.13 -21.35 0.12
C ARG A 241 -1.11 -20.17 0.05
N VAL A 242 -1.05 -19.42 -1.06
CA VAL A 242 -1.81 -18.18 -1.23
C VAL A 242 -3.33 -18.38 -1.10
N TRP A 243 -3.87 -19.49 -1.60
CA TRP A 243 -5.31 -19.79 -1.53
C TRP A 243 -5.85 -20.07 -0.13
N PHE A 244 -4.99 -20.24 0.86
CA PHE A 244 -5.39 -20.33 2.26
C PHE A 244 -5.38 -18.98 2.98
N LEU A 245 -4.78 -17.96 2.37
CA LEU A 245 -4.68 -16.63 2.93
C LEU A 245 -5.91 -15.77 2.56
N LYS A 246 -6.28 -14.89 3.47
CA LYS A 246 -7.31 -13.88 3.25
C LYS A 246 -6.64 -12.51 3.16
N PRO A 247 -6.77 -11.79 2.03
CA PRO A 247 -6.29 -10.41 1.93
C PRO A 247 -7.28 -9.47 2.62
N ALA A 248 -6.75 -8.45 3.29
CA ALA A 248 -7.53 -7.33 3.80
C ALA A 248 -6.85 -6.01 3.44
N PRO A 249 -7.62 -5.02 2.95
CA PRO A 249 -7.07 -3.72 2.58
C PRO A 249 -6.58 -2.96 3.81
N SER A 250 -5.38 -2.37 3.69
CA SER A 250 -4.79 -1.55 4.74
C SER A 250 -3.99 -0.40 4.12
N ILE A 251 -3.28 0.31 4.97
CA ILE A 251 -2.34 1.37 4.61
C ILE A 251 -1.02 1.18 5.37
N CYS A 252 0.07 1.58 4.76
CA CYS A 252 1.38 1.61 5.41
C CYS A 252 1.48 2.86 6.31
N THR A 253 1.87 2.65 7.55
CA THR A 253 2.04 3.71 8.56
C THR A 253 3.49 4.11 8.78
N GLU A 254 4.39 3.75 7.86
CA GLU A 254 5.81 4.10 7.95
C GLU A 254 6.05 5.61 7.83
N SER A 255 5.25 6.29 7.04
CA SER A 255 5.36 7.73 6.82
C SER A 255 4.04 8.35 6.37
N SER A 256 4.02 9.68 6.25
CA SER A 256 2.86 10.46 5.79
C SER A 256 2.42 10.17 4.35
N VAL A 257 3.16 9.39 3.56
CA VAL A 257 2.75 8.97 2.21
C VAL A 257 1.47 8.13 2.25
N GLY A 258 1.33 7.23 3.23
CA GLY A 258 0.15 6.37 3.37
C GLY A 258 -0.02 5.41 2.19
N VAL A 259 1.03 4.63 1.87
CA VAL A 259 0.99 3.63 0.79
C VAL A 259 -0.16 2.66 0.99
N ASN A 260 -0.95 2.43 -0.04
CA ASN A 260 -2.04 1.45 -0.03
C ASN A 260 -1.49 0.03 -0.03
N THR A 261 -1.99 -0.82 0.88
CA THR A 261 -1.49 -2.19 1.05
C THR A 261 -2.61 -3.22 1.09
N GLU A 262 -2.26 -4.46 0.81
CA GLU A 262 -3.03 -5.65 1.18
C GLU A 262 -2.25 -6.48 2.17
N VAL A 263 -2.91 -6.85 3.26
CA VAL A 263 -2.32 -7.65 4.33
C VAL A 263 -2.93 -9.04 4.30
N TRP A 264 -2.08 -10.05 4.17
CA TRP A 264 -2.48 -11.43 3.97
C TRP A 264 -2.35 -12.21 5.27
N SER A 265 -3.47 -12.74 5.76
CA SER A 265 -3.55 -13.41 7.05
C SER A 265 -4.29 -14.74 6.99
N ARG A 266 -4.04 -15.57 8.01
CA ARG A 266 -4.78 -16.79 8.30
C ARG A 266 -4.74 -17.09 9.80
N GLU A 267 -5.87 -17.49 10.37
CA GLU A 267 -5.97 -17.95 11.77
C GLU A 267 -5.32 -16.99 12.78
N GLY A 268 -5.54 -15.67 12.57
CA GLY A 268 -5.01 -14.64 13.46
C GLY A 268 -3.53 -14.29 13.28
N LYS A 269 -2.86 -14.87 12.27
CA LYS A 269 -1.46 -14.60 11.94
C LYS A 269 -1.32 -13.90 10.59
N ILE A 270 -0.46 -12.88 10.51
CA ILE A 270 -0.09 -12.19 9.27
C ILE A 270 1.10 -12.92 8.65
N TYR A 271 1.04 -13.16 7.35
CA TYR A 271 2.07 -13.88 6.59
C TYR A 271 2.86 -12.98 5.65
N ARG A 272 2.20 -12.01 5.03
CA ARG A 272 2.86 -11.04 4.13
C ARG A 272 2.03 -9.77 3.99
N VAL A 273 2.69 -8.70 3.56
CA VAL A 273 2.08 -7.44 3.14
C VAL A 273 2.52 -7.17 1.71
N THR A 274 1.58 -6.85 0.83
CA THR A 274 1.84 -6.49 -0.58
C THR A 274 1.27 -5.11 -0.88
N PRO A 275 1.80 -4.38 -1.87
CA PRO A 275 1.18 -3.14 -2.31
C PRO A 275 -0.19 -3.43 -2.93
N ARG A 276 -1.11 -2.51 -2.76
CA ARG A 276 -2.39 -2.44 -3.45
C ARG A 276 -2.37 -1.23 -4.39
N ASP A 277 -2.82 -1.44 -5.62
CA ASP A 277 -2.76 -0.43 -6.67
C ASP A 277 -3.50 0.85 -6.30
N ASN A 278 -2.77 1.97 -6.34
CA ASN A 278 -3.33 3.32 -6.25
C ASN A 278 -2.46 4.31 -7.03
N ASN A 279 -2.88 4.62 -8.26
CA ASN A 279 -2.17 5.52 -9.16
C ASN A 279 -2.01 6.96 -8.63
N ALA A 280 -2.74 7.33 -7.60
CA ALA A 280 -2.63 8.65 -6.98
C ALA A 280 -1.66 8.70 -5.78
N VAL A 281 -1.24 7.55 -5.23
CA VAL A 281 -0.43 7.47 -4.02
C VAL A 281 0.88 6.72 -4.27
N ASN A 282 0.79 5.45 -4.66
CA ASN A 282 1.94 4.55 -4.71
C ASN A 282 2.09 3.77 -6.03
N ASP A 283 1.23 4.01 -7.05
CA ASP A 283 1.07 3.10 -8.17
C ASP A 283 0.79 1.67 -7.67
N CYS A 284 1.74 0.76 -7.86
CA CYS A 284 1.72 -0.63 -7.38
C CYS A 284 2.98 -0.98 -6.56
N TRP A 285 3.63 0.01 -5.96
CA TRP A 285 4.90 -0.14 -5.26
C TRP A 285 4.78 0.11 -3.77
N MET A 286 5.68 -0.48 -2.98
CA MET A 286 5.87 -0.14 -1.57
C MET A 286 7.30 -0.41 -1.11
N SER A 287 7.71 0.24 0.00
CA SER A 287 8.99 0.00 0.67
C SER A 287 9.04 -1.38 1.33
N ASP A 288 10.23 -1.98 1.41
CA ASP A 288 10.43 -3.23 2.12
C ASP A 288 10.29 -3.04 3.64
N SER A 289 10.77 -1.92 4.17
CA SER A 289 10.58 -1.53 5.58
C SER A 289 9.09 -1.42 5.95
N GLY A 290 8.27 -0.82 5.08
CA GLY A 290 6.82 -0.77 5.28
C GLY A 290 6.15 -2.14 5.30
N ARG A 291 6.66 -3.10 4.51
CA ARG A 291 6.16 -4.49 4.53
C ARG A 291 6.42 -5.19 5.84
N GLU A 292 7.52 -4.85 6.52
CA GLU A 292 7.94 -5.50 7.76
C GLU A 292 7.23 -4.99 9.02
N LEU A 293 6.46 -3.90 8.93
CA LEU A 293 5.76 -3.31 10.09
C LEU A 293 4.83 -4.31 10.80
N TYR A 294 4.25 -5.29 10.07
CA TYR A 294 3.38 -6.29 10.68
C TYR A 294 4.10 -7.17 11.72
N LYS A 295 5.43 -7.29 11.67
CA LYS A 295 6.21 -8.07 12.64
C LYS A 295 6.08 -7.52 14.07
N SER A 296 5.70 -6.25 14.21
CA SER A 296 5.42 -5.63 15.50
C SER A 296 4.22 -6.26 16.23
N VAL A 297 3.27 -6.86 15.50
CA VAL A 297 2.09 -7.53 16.09
C VAL A 297 2.52 -8.71 16.99
N GLU A 298 3.56 -9.45 16.56
CA GLU A 298 4.11 -10.61 17.30
C GLU A 298 5.29 -10.23 18.24
N SER A 299 5.51 -8.93 18.49
CA SER A 299 6.60 -8.48 19.36
C SER A 299 6.41 -8.97 20.81
N PRO A 300 7.47 -9.43 21.50
CA PRO A 300 7.38 -9.78 22.92
C PRO A 300 7.10 -8.57 23.82
N LEU A 301 7.24 -7.35 23.29
CA LEU A 301 6.93 -6.12 24.02
C LEU A 301 5.44 -5.70 23.88
N ARG A 302 4.60 -6.51 23.24
CA ARG A 302 3.16 -6.18 23.11
C ARG A 302 2.50 -6.09 24.46
N ILE A 303 1.78 -4.98 24.68
CA ILE A 303 0.92 -4.81 25.85
C ILE A 303 -0.40 -5.52 25.55
N ASP A 304 -0.69 -6.56 26.30
CA ASP A 304 -1.87 -7.41 26.19
C ASP A 304 -2.78 -7.37 27.42
N PHE A 305 -2.52 -6.42 28.34
CA PHE A 305 -3.24 -6.32 29.62
C PHE A 305 -3.48 -4.87 30.03
N PHE A 306 -4.50 -4.66 30.84
CA PHE A 306 -4.70 -3.44 31.60
C PHE A 306 -3.94 -3.53 32.93
N ALA A 307 -3.36 -2.41 33.38
CA ALA A 307 -2.68 -2.36 34.67
C ALA A 307 -2.95 -1.07 35.44
N VAL A 308 -2.90 -1.17 36.75
CA VAL A 308 -2.93 -0.06 37.71
C VAL A 308 -1.80 -0.27 38.70
N ASP A 309 -0.94 0.73 38.89
CA ASP A 309 0.21 0.72 39.80
C ASP A 309 1.06 -0.56 39.61
N ASN A 310 1.43 -0.87 38.36
CA ASN A 310 2.17 -2.06 37.91
C ASN A 310 1.47 -3.41 38.13
N GLY A 311 0.24 -3.43 38.65
CA GLY A 311 -0.55 -4.65 38.82
C GLY A 311 -1.54 -4.87 37.69
N LYS A 312 -1.50 -6.04 37.03
CA LYS A 312 -2.50 -6.41 36.02
C LYS A 312 -3.90 -6.39 36.64
N CYS A 313 -4.89 -5.89 35.92
CA CYS A 313 -6.24 -5.76 36.43
C CYS A 313 -7.29 -5.87 35.31
N ALA A 314 -8.57 -5.91 35.68
CA ALA A 314 -9.67 -5.81 34.72
C ALA A 314 -9.75 -4.40 34.09
N ALA A 315 -10.22 -4.31 32.86
CA ALA A 315 -10.39 -3.06 32.12
C ALA A 315 -11.17 -2.00 32.91
N ASP A 316 -12.26 -2.40 33.57
CA ASP A 316 -13.11 -1.48 34.33
C ASP A 316 -12.36 -0.78 35.47
N LYS A 317 -11.48 -1.51 36.18
CA LYS A 317 -10.62 -0.94 37.25
C LYS A 317 -9.61 0.07 36.68
N ALA A 318 -8.97 -0.26 35.56
CA ALA A 318 -8.01 0.64 34.91
C ALA A 318 -8.70 1.92 34.42
N LEU A 319 -9.84 1.78 33.75
CA LEU A 319 -10.63 2.91 33.26
C LEU A 319 -11.18 3.77 34.41
N ALA A 320 -11.60 3.18 35.52
CA ALA A 320 -12.03 3.95 36.69
C ALA A 320 -10.86 4.76 37.26
N ARG A 321 -9.67 4.17 37.42
CA ARG A 321 -8.48 4.88 37.90
C ARG A 321 -8.02 5.97 36.93
N ALA A 322 -8.03 5.69 35.63
CA ALA A 322 -7.72 6.70 34.62
C ALA A 322 -8.69 7.87 34.67
N THR A 323 -9.99 7.61 34.85
CA THR A 323 -11.02 8.65 34.99
C THR A 323 -10.80 9.51 36.24
N GLU A 324 -10.45 8.89 37.36
CA GLU A 324 -10.10 9.62 38.59
C GLU A 324 -8.92 10.58 38.39
N LEU A 325 -7.84 10.08 37.75
CA LEU A 325 -6.67 10.89 37.45
C LEU A 325 -6.98 12.05 36.49
N LEU A 326 -7.80 11.83 35.47
CA LEU A 326 -8.22 12.85 34.53
C LEU A 326 -9.05 13.94 35.21
N LYS A 327 -9.99 13.57 36.09
CA LYS A 327 -10.83 14.53 36.87
C LYS A 327 -10.05 15.23 37.97
N GLY A 328 -8.87 14.76 38.32
CA GLY A 328 -8.00 15.39 39.34
C GLY A 328 -7.45 16.78 38.94
N GLY A 329 -7.65 17.21 37.71
CA GLY A 329 -7.18 18.47 37.15
C GLY A 329 -5.70 18.49 36.81
N SER A 330 -5.22 19.58 36.22
CA SER A 330 -3.81 19.74 35.80
C SER A 330 -3.31 18.65 34.85
N VAL A 331 -4.14 18.25 33.87
CA VAL A 331 -3.84 17.22 32.90
C VAL A 331 -3.18 17.82 31.64
N GLY A 332 -2.11 17.18 31.18
CA GLY A 332 -1.52 17.40 29.87
C GLY A 332 -1.74 16.17 28.98
N TYR A 333 -1.97 16.42 27.72
CA TYR A 333 -2.25 15.38 26.73
C TYR A 333 -1.13 15.29 25.70
N ILE A 334 -0.71 14.08 25.39
CA ILE A 334 0.23 13.79 24.31
C ILE A 334 -0.47 12.86 23.35
N GLY A 335 -0.89 13.43 22.22
CA GLY A 335 -1.49 12.68 21.12
C GLY A 335 -0.43 12.11 20.19
N SER A 336 -0.82 11.16 19.37
CA SER A 336 0.05 10.52 18.39
C SER A 336 -0.52 10.60 16.98
N ALA A 337 0.37 10.83 16.03
CA ALA A 337 0.04 10.71 14.62
C ALA A 337 0.01 9.24 14.12
N GLN A 338 0.29 8.27 14.98
CA GLN A 338 0.00 6.84 14.74
C GLN A 338 -1.46 6.48 15.04
N SER A 339 -2.20 7.38 15.70
CA SER A 339 -3.64 7.20 15.96
C SER A 339 -4.47 7.44 14.72
N SER A 340 -5.57 6.70 14.57
CA SER A 340 -6.55 6.94 13.51
C SER A 340 -7.23 8.29 13.65
N LEU A 341 -7.89 8.77 12.60
CA LEU A 341 -8.66 10.00 12.63
C LEU A 341 -9.78 9.93 13.68
N GLU A 342 -10.40 8.77 13.84
CA GLU A 342 -11.45 8.48 14.81
C GLU A 342 -10.93 8.57 16.26
N GLU A 343 -9.73 8.03 16.51
CA GLU A 343 -9.05 8.10 17.82
C GLU A 343 -8.65 9.54 18.16
N GLN A 344 -8.10 10.27 17.20
CA GLN A 344 -7.75 11.67 17.35
C GLN A 344 -8.99 12.54 17.64
N PHE A 345 -10.12 12.23 17.01
CA PHE A 345 -11.38 12.93 17.28
C PHE A 345 -11.90 12.67 18.70
N LEU A 346 -11.87 11.43 19.18
CA LEU A 346 -12.25 11.11 20.55
C LEU A 346 -11.31 11.75 21.57
N LEU A 347 -10.01 11.78 21.29
CA LEU A 347 -9.04 12.50 22.12
C LEU A 347 -9.34 14.00 22.14
N TRP A 348 -9.68 14.60 21.01
CA TRP A 348 -10.09 16.00 20.95
C TRP A 348 -11.35 16.30 21.79
N LEU A 349 -12.35 15.41 21.78
CA LEU A 349 -13.52 15.54 22.64
C LEU A 349 -13.15 15.43 24.12
N LEU A 350 -12.25 14.50 24.49
CA LEU A 350 -11.76 14.35 25.87
C LEU A 350 -11.02 15.61 26.35
N VAL A 351 -10.13 16.15 25.52
CA VAL A 351 -9.40 17.40 25.79
C VAL A 351 -10.35 18.58 25.96
N LYS A 352 -11.43 18.66 25.18
CA LYS A 352 -12.44 19.70 25.31
C LYS A 352 -13.21 19.62 26.64
N THR A 353 -13.44 18.39 27.10
CA THR A 353 -14.20 18.16 28.34
C THR A 353 -13.40 18.53 29.59
N GLU A 354 -12.11 18.15 29.62
CA GLU A 354 -11.25 18.34 30.81
C GLU A 354 -10.24 19.50 30.68
N ALA A 355 -10.29 20.25 29.60
CA ALA A 355 -9.49 21.46 29.33
C ALA A 355 -8.00 21.36 29.73
N GLY A 356 -7.18 20.81 28.86
CA GLY A 356 -5.73 20.69 29.08
C GLY A 356 -4.90 20.99 27.83
N PRO A 357 -3.60 21.32 27.99
CA PRO A 357 -2.70 21.49 26.86
C PRO A 357 -2.46 20.16 26.12
N VAL A 358 -2.47 20.24 24.79
CA VAL A 358 -2.17 19.12 23.92
C VAL A 358 -0.81 19.33 23.25
N SER A 359 -0.03 18.28 23.21
CA SER A 359 1.21 18.22 22.44
C SER A 359 1.21 17.00 21.54
N PHE A 360 1.93 17.10 20.45
CA PHE A 360 2.23 15.98 19.53
C PHE A 360 3.73 15.86 19.35
N VAL A 361 4.17 14.67 19.05
CA VAL A 361 5.56 14.38 18.73
C VAL A 361 5.73 14.42 17.22
N ASN A 362 6.74 15.15 16.76
CA ASN A 362 7.17 15.10 15.37
C ASN A 362 8.26 14.01 15.23
N HIS A 363 7.99 12.99 14.44
CA HIS A 363 8.96 11.95 14.12
C HIS A 363 9.57 12.26 12.74
N PRO A 364 10.79 12.85 12.70
CA PRO A 364 11.45 13.09 11.43
C PRO A 364 11.85 11.76 10.78
N GLY A 365 11.55 11.62 9.51
CA GLY A 365 11.96 10.53 8.66
C GLY A 365 13.08 10.93 7.72
N LYS A 366 13.60 9.97 6.99
CA LYS A 366 14.52 10.20 5.87
C LYS A 366 13.80 9.84 4.58
N GLY A 367 13.25 10.85 3.92
CA GLY A 367 12.58 10.68 2.64
C GLY A 367 13.54 10.20 1.55
N ASP A 368 13.02 9.39 0.65
CA ASP A 368 13.78 8.81 -0.47
C ASP A 368 13.37 9.38 -1.84
N GLY A 369 12.39 10.30 -1.85
CA GLY A 369 11.83 10.87 -3.08
C GLY A 369 10.91 9.91 -3.84
N LEU A 370 10.68 8.70 -3.33
CA LEU A 370 9.84 7.69 -3.95
C LEU A 370 8.57 7.44 -3.13
N LEU A 371 8.62 6.66 -2.07
CA LEU A 371 7.44 6.32 -1.26
C LEU A 371 7.65 6.49 0.26
N ILE A 372 8.78 7.02 0.68
CA ILE A 372 9.05 7.38 2.07
C ILE A 372 9.17 8.90 2.15
N SER A 373 8.44 9.50 3.09
CA SER A 373 8.45 10.94 3.36
C SER A 373 9.51 11.31 4.41
N ASN A 374 9.93 12.58 4.43
CA ASN A 374 10.69 13.13 5.56
C ASN A 374 9.84 13.20 6.85
N ASP A 375 8.55 13.02 6.74
CA ASP A 375 7.62 12.93 7.86
C ASP A 375 7.24 11.47 8.12
N ALA A 376 7.75 10.90 9.21
CA ALA A 376 7.42 9.56 9.68
C ALA A 376 6.14 9.51 10.53
N THR A 377 5.32 10.58 10.50
CA THR A 377 4.05 10.67 11.21
C THR A 377 2.87 10.47 10.25
N PRO A 378 2.26 9.28 10.18
CA PRO A 378 1.34 8.90 9.10
C PRO A 378 0.03 9.70 9.10
N ASN A 379 -0.43 10.22 10.25
CA ASN A 379 -1.72 10.91 10.39
C ASN A 379 -1.61 12.29 11.08
N LEU A 380 -0.55 13.03 10.84
CA LEU A 380 -0.40 14.38 11.37
C LEU A 380 -1.52 15.33 10.87
N ARG A 381 -1.91 15.18 9.59
CA ARG A 381 -3.01 15.97 9.01
C ARG A 381 -4.36 15.67 9.64
N GLY A 382 -4.58 14.45 10.12
CA GLY A 382 -5.77 14.12 10.91
C GLY A 382 -5.87 14.96 12.20
N ALA A 383 -4.75 15.20 12.88
CA ALA A 383 -4.71 16.04 14.07
C ALA A 383 -5.05 17.51 13.77
N PHE A 384 -4.68 18.03 12.60
CA PHE A 384 -5.11 19.34 12.13
C PHE A 384 -6.59 19.36 11.73
N LEU A 385 -7.05 18.33 11.02
CA LEU A 385 -8.45 18.21 10.60
C LEU A 385 -9.42 18.16 11.79
N THR A 386 -9.08 17.41 12.84
CA THR A 386 -9.88 17.32 14.07
C THR A 386 -9.81 18.60 14.93
N GLY A 387 -8.84 19.48 14.68
CA GLY A 387 -8.57 20.65 15.49
C GLY A 387 -7.82 20.35 16.79
N LEU A 388 -7.27 19.14 16.92
CA LEU A 388 -6.39 18.75 18.02
C LEU A 388 -5.08 19.55 17.99
N LEU A 389 -4.56 19.79 16.77
CA LEU A 389 -3.46 20.70 16.49
C LEU A 389 -3.94 21.91 15.67
N LYS A 390 -3.44 23.09 16.03
CA LYS A 390 -3.62 24.35 15.28
C LYS A 390 -2.33 24.79 14.59
N GLU A 391 -1.20 24.40 15.12
CA GLU A 391 0.15 24.73 14.63
C GLU A 391 1.02 23.48 14.72
N LEU A 392 2.05 23.41 13.87
CA LEU A 392 3.07 22.37 13.98
C LEU A 392 3.85 22.51 15.29
N PRO A 393 4.21 21.40 15.94
CA PRO A 393 5.03 21.45 17.15
C PRO A 393 6.36 22.16 16.86
N LYS A 394 6.59 23.31 17.51
CA LYS A 394 7.82 24.11 17.30
C LYS A 394 9.00 23.57 18.09
N THR A 395 8.73 23.02 19.27
CA THR A 395 9.71 22.52 20.23
C THR A 395 9.24 21.18 20.78
N ASN A 396 9.24 20.22 19.97
CA ASN A 396 9.05 18.79 20.24
C ASN A 396 8.76 18.45 21.73
N ILE A 397 7.62 18.94 22.27
CA ILE A 397 7.15 18.65 23.63
C ILE A 397 7.86 19.41 24.79
N ASP A 398 8.88 20.23 24.53
CA ASP A 398 9.65 20.92 25.57
C ASP A 398 8.78 21.84 26.45
N ASP A 399 7.79 22.52 25.87
CA ASP A 399 6.87 23.38 26.63
C ASP A 399 6.01 22.59 27.62
N LEU A 400 5.55 21.40 27.19
CA LEU A 400 4.79 20.52 28.08
C LEU A 400 5.70 19.97 29.19
N ARG A 401 6.93 19.54 28.85
CA ARG A 401 7.91 19.06 29.81
C ARG A 401 8.20 20.12 30.88
N ARG A 402 8.45 21.37 30.51
CA ARG A 402 8.65 22.48 31.48
C ARG A 402 7.46 22.69 32.41
N LYS A 403 6.23 22.56 31.93
CA LYS A 403 5.03 22.64 32.75
C LYS A 403 4.92 21.47 33.73
N VAL A 404 5.38 20.28 33.34
CA VAL A 404 5.47 19.12 34.23
C VAL A 404 6.58 19.33 35.27
N GLU A 405 7.75 19.83 34.86
CA GLU A 405 8.88 20.15 35.74
C GLU A 405 8.50 21.15 36.83
N SER A 406 7.74 22.18 36.46
CA SER A 406 7.24 23.21 37.37
C SER A 406 6.08 22.77 38.27
N GLY A 407 5.51 21.56 38.06
CA GLY A 407 4.33 21.07 38.77
C GLY A 407 3.00 21.70 38.34
N ALA A 408 3.00 22.50 37.27
CA ALA A 408 1.77 23.05 36.70
C ALA A 408 0.89 21.98 36.08
N ILE A 409 1.51 20.90 35.56
CA ILE A 409 0.87 19.68 35.10
C ILE A 409 1.32 18.54 36.00
N LYS A 410 0.35 17.82 36.58
CA LYS A 410 0.58 16.68 37.49
C LYS A 410 0.26 15.34 36.85
N THR A 411 -0.64 15.32 35.88
CA THR A 411 -1.11 14.12 35.19
C THR A 411 -0.84 14.26 33.69
N LEU A 412 -0.28 13.22 33.08
CA LEU A 412 -0.10 13.10 31.63
C LEU A 412 -0.94 11.94 31.08
N PHE A 413 -1.74 12.23 30.08
CA PHE A 413 -2.38 11.21 29.26
C PHE A 413 -1.57 11.06 27.97
N VAL A 414 -0.91 9.91 27.80
CA VAL A 414 0.05 9.66 26.72
C VAL A 414 -0.47 8.58 25.79
N VAL A 415 -0.54 8.90 24.51
CA VAL A 415 -1.00 7.96 23.46
C VAL A 415 0.17 7.58 22.58
N HIS A 416 0.55 6.30 22.59
CA HIS A 416 1.55 5.66 21.72
C HIS A 416 2.99 6.24 21.76
N GLU A 417 3.29 7.21 22.61
CA GLU A 417 4.59 7.90 22.62
C GLU A 417 5.46 7.45 23.81
N ASP A 418 6.79 7.45 23.61
CA ASP A 418 7.75 7.19 24.70
C ASP A 418 8.36 8.49 25.23
N LEU A 419 7.94 8.91 26.42
CA LEU A 419 8.40 10.14 27.07
C LEU A 419 9.88 10.14 27.40
N ALA A 420 10.44 8.97 27.74
CA ALA A 420 11.87 8.86 28.04
C ALA A 420 12.70 9.15 26.78
N ALA A 421 12.28 8.65 25.63
CA ALA A 421 12.89 8.98 24.33
C ALA A 421 12.74 10.48 23.97
N LEU A 422 11.78 11.17 24.57
CA LEU A 422 11.51 12.61 24.39
C LEU A 422 12.17 13.50 25.46
N GLY A 423 13.07 12.94 26.25
CA GLY A 423 13.89 13.67 27.22
C GLY A 423 13.22 13.92 28.57
N PHE A 424 12.14 13.22 28.91
CA PHE A 424 11.65 13.17 30.30
C PHE A 424 12.57 12.28 31.12
N SER A 425 13.18 12.84 32.17
CA SER A 425 14.05 12.06 33.06
C SER A 425 13.25 11.09 33.92
N ASP A 426 13.93 10.03 34.40
CA ASP A 426 13.34 9.04 35.31
C ASP A 426 12.73 9.71 36.57
N ASP A 427 13.42 10.71 37.15
CA ASP A 427 12.91 11.44 38.30
C ASP A 427 11.64 12.22 37.99
N LEU A 428 11.55 12.78 36.78
CA LEU A 428 10.35 13.48 36.33
C LEU A 428 9.20 12.51 36.13
N LEU A 429 9.43 11.36 35.49
CA LEU A 429 8.43 10.32 35.28
C LEU A 429 7.90 9.73 36.59
N ARG A 430 8.80 9.48 37.60
CA ARG A 430 8.42 8.96 38.92
C ARG A 430 7.49 9.89 39.71
N ARG A 431 7.63 11.19 39.57
CA ARG A 431 6.80 12.18 40.28
C ARG A 431 5.57 12.65 39.51
N THR A 432 5.43 12.23 38.25
CA THR A 432 4.30 12.57 37.38
C THR A 432 3.33 11.40 37.34
N GLN A 433 2.03 11.68 37.42
CA GLN A 433 1.03 10.64 37.19
C GLN A 433 0.86 10.44 35.69
N VAL A 434 1.08 9.23 35.21
CA VAL A 434 1.02 8.89 33.80
C VAL A 434 -0.08 7.88 33.55
N ILE A 435 -0.97 8.19 32.60
CA ILE A 435 -1.91 7.27 31.98
C ILE A 435 -1.35 6.97 30.58
N TYR A 436 -0.97 5.75 30.33
CA TYR A 436 -0.38 5.34 29.06
C TYR A 436 -1.37 4.48 28.26
N LEU A 437 -1.72 4.91 27.06
CA LEU A 437 -2.44 4.14 26.06
C LEU A 437 -1.45 3.79 24.95
N GLY A 438 -1.07 2.52 24.83
CA GLY A 438 -0.09 2.14 23.83
C GLY A 438 -0.04 0.67 23.49
N THR A 439 0.62 0.36 22.39
CA THR A 439 0.70 -0.98 21.81
C THR A 439 1.85 -1.81 22.37
N HIS A 440 2.95 -1.15 22.74
CA HIS A 440 4.20 -1.80 23.17
C HIS A 440 4.71 -1.21 24.46
N ALA A 441 5.30 -2.05 25.29
CA ALA A 441 5.97 -1.65 26.51
C ALA A 441 7.22 -0.80 26.17
N ASN A 442 7.39 0.27 26.94
CA ASN A 442 8.51 1.20 26.89
C ASN A 442 8.71 1.81 28.28
N LEU A 443 9.72 2.67 28.44
CA LEU A 443 10.00 3.29 29.74
C LEU A 443 8.81 4.11 30.28
N THR A 444 8.02 4.74 29.42
CA THR A 444 6.80 5.46 29.83
C THR A 444 5.78 4.52 30.44
N SER A 445 5.57 3.35 29.83
CA SER A 445 4.65 2.34 30.37
C SER A 445 5.09 1.78 31.71
N ASP A 446 6.41 1.68 31.96
CA ASP A 446 6.97 1.17 33.20
C ASP A 446 6.75 2.14 34.38
N TYR A 447 6.67 3.45 34.10
CA TYR A 447 6.37 4.47 35.10
C TYR A 447 4.88 4.83 35.20
N ALA A 448 4.05 4.30 34.33
CA ALA A 448 2.63 4.64 34.26
C ALA A 448 1.83 4.07 35.45
N GLN A 449 1.02 4.91 36.10
CA GLN A 449 0.05 4.49 37.11
C GLN A 449 -1.11 3.73 36.48
N VAL A 450 -1.43 4.01 35.21
CA VAL A 450 -2.44 3.26 34.47
C VAL A 450 -1.90 2.93 33.09
N VAL A 451 -1.92 1.64 32.75
CA VAL A 451 -1.60 1.15 31.40
C VAL A 451 -2.87 0.63 30.74
N LEU A 452 -3.14 1.15 29.57
CA LEU A 452 -4.28 0.79 28.71
C LEU A 452 -3.70 0.18 27.42
N PRO A 453 -4.05 -1.08 27.09
CA PRO A 453 -3.54 -1.73 25.90
C PRO A 453 -4.14 -1.10 24.63
N GLY A 454 -3.28 -0.63 23.73
CA GLY A 454 -3.66 -0.15 22.41
C GLY A 454 -3.53 -1.22 21.33
N LEU A 455 -4.14 -1.00 20.18
CA LEU A 455 -4.10 -1.88 19.01
C LEU A 455 -3.28 -1.28 17.87
N THR A 456 -2.57 -2.13 17.14
CA THR A 456 -1.85 -1.74 15.92
C THR A 456 -2.83 -1.51 14.76
N VAL A 457 -2.37 -0.88 13.67
CA VAL A 457 -3.17 -0.70 12.44
C VAL A 457 -3.71 -2.02 11.87
N PHE A 458 -3.07 -3.13 12.14
CA PHE A 458 -3.47 -4.46 11.66
C PHE A 458 -4.59 -5.09 12.50
N GLU A 459 -4.80 -4.62 13.72
CA GLU A 459 -5.73 -5.18 14.71
C GLU A 459 -7.01 -4.36 14.88
N LYS A 460 -7.14 -3.24 14.18
CA LYS A 460 -8.28 -2.33 14.26
C LYS A 460 -8.71 -1.81 12.90
N THR A 461 -9.86 -1.13 12.84
CA THR A 461 -10.40 -0.46 11.65
C THR A 461 -10.44 1.05 11.90
N GLY A 462 -10.11 1.85 10.89
CA GLY A 462 -10.12 3.31 10.99
C GLY A 462 -9.73 4.00 9.70
N SER A 463 -9.42 5.29 9.82
CA SER A 463 -8.94 6.10 8.70
C SER A 463 -7.75 6.98 9.06
N PHE A 464 -6.93 7.30 8.05
CA PHE A 464 -5.81 8.25 8.14
C PHE A 464 -5.94 9.33 7.06
N VAL A 465 -5.33 10.48 7.31
CA VAL A 465 -5.20 11.57 6.35
C VAL A 465 -3.74 11.72 5.96
N ASN A 466 -3.41 11.32 4.74
CA ASN A 466 -2.03 11.31 4.26
C ASN A 466 -1.52 12.71 3.84
N GLN A 467 -0.25 12.80 3.39
CA GLN A 467 0.39 14.04 2.94
C GLN A 467 -0.32 14.77 1.79
N GLN A 468 -1.19 14.09 1.04
CA GLN A 468 -2.01 14.67 -0.03
C GLN A 468 -3.38 15.19 0.46
N TRP A 469 -3.62 15.21 1.76
CA TRP A 469 -4.96 15.41 2.35
C TRP A 469 -5.98 14.37 1.87
N ARG A 470 -5.50 13.17 1.56
CA ARG A 470 -6.34 12.05 1.17
C ARG A 470 -6.72 11.25 2.41
N VAL A 471 -8.01 11.17 2.69
CA VAL A 471 -8.55 10.25 3.70
C VAL A 471 -8.52 8.85 3.13
N GLN A 472 -7.90 7.92 3.83
CA GLN A 472 -7.75 6.52 3.43
C GLN A 472 -8.23 5.62 4.55
N ARG A 473 -9.00 4.58 4.21
CA ARG A 473 -9.50 3.58 5.17
C ARG A 473 -8.56 2.39 5.24
N PHE A 474 -8.47 1.82 6.42
CA PHE A 474 -7.86 0.53 6.69
C PHE A 474 -8.81 -0.35 7.51
N PHE A 475 -8.66 -1.65 7.41
CA PHE A 475 -9.55 -2.62 8.03
C PHE A 475 -8.78 -3.59 8.92
N GLN A 476 -9.42 -4.06 9.97
CA GLN A 476 -8.87 -5.09 10.83
C GLN A 476 -8.52 -6.35 10.03
N VAL A 477 -7.31 -6.84 10.21
CA VAL A 477 -6.76 -8.03 9.55
C VAL A 477 -6.73 -9.23 10.48
N VAL A 478 -6.28 -8.99 11.72
CA VAL A 478 -6.17 -9.99 12.78
C VAL A 478 -6.84 -9.45 14.05
N PRO A 479 -7.31 -10.32 14.95
CA PRO A 479 -7.80 -9.87 16.25
C PRO A 479 -6.64 -9.29 17.07
N GLY A 480 -6.94 -8.32 17.93
CA GLY A 480 -6.02 -7.87 18.97
C GLY A 480 -5.79 -8.97 20.03
N PRO A 481 -4.81 -8.79 20.93
CA PRO A 481 -4.57 -9.70 22.05
C PRO A 481 -5.82 -9.93 22.88
N ALA A 482 -5.96 -11.15 23.44
CA ALA A 482 -7.12 -11.50 24.23
C ALA A 482 -7.30 -10.58 25.44
N GLY A 483 -8.52 -10.07 25.63
CA GLY A 483 -8.84 -9.14 26.73
C GLY A 483 -8.57 -7.66 26.42
N THR A 484 -8.05 -7.33 25.24
CA THR A 484 -7.91 -5.94 24.76
C THR A 484 -9.16 -5.45 24.04
N ALA A 485 -9.26 -4.16 23.83
CA ALA A 485 -10.33 -3.53 23.05
C ALA A 485 -9.75 -2.49 22.09
N PRO A 486 -10.41 -2.19 20.95
CA PRO A 486 -10.00 -1.10 20.07
C PRO A 486 -9.84 0.22 20.82
N ASP A 487 -8.82 0.98 20.48
CA ASP A 487 -8.49 2.28 21.10
C ASP A 487 -9.71 3.22 21.13
N ILE A 488 -10.54 3.22 20.06
CA ILE A 488 -11.78 3.98 20.01
C ILE A 488 -12.77 3.60 21.12
N GLN A 489 -12.82 2.33 21.52
CA GLN A 489 -13.67 1.89 22.60
C GLN A 489 -13.11 2.31 23.96
N VAL A 490 -11.78 2.22 24.15
CA VAL A 490 -11.09 2.67 25.36
C VAL A 490 -11.29 4.19 25.53
N LEU A 491 -11.02 4.98 24.50
CA LEU A 491 -11.21 6.44 24.50
C LEU A 491 -12.69 6.84 24.67
N GLY A 492 -13.60 6.13 24.01
CA GLY A 492 -15.04 6.36 24.11
C GLY A 492 -15.56 6.11 25.53
N GLN A 493 -15.09 5.02 26.18
CA GLN A 493 -15.46 4.73 27.57
C GLN A 493 -14.87 5.75 28.56
N LEU A 494 -13.64 6.21 28.36
CA LEU A 494 -13.05 7.28 29.16
C LEU A 494 -13.85 8.59 29.01
N LEU A 495 -14.15 8.98 27.77
CA LEU A 495 -14.95 10.17 27.48
C LEU A 495 -16.33 10.11 28.16
N ALA A 496 -17.01 8.98 28.08
CA ALA A 496 -18.32 8.79 28.71
C ALA A 496 -18.25 8.91 30.24
N ARG A 497 -17.25 8.27 30.87
CA ARG A 497 -17.04 8.33 32.34
C ARG A 497 -16.69 9.74 32.82
N VAL A 498 -15.86 10.46 32.05
CA VAL A 498 -15.47 11.83 32.36
C VAL A 498 -16.68 12.77 32.22
N SER A 499 -17.47 12.64 31.17
CA SER A 499 -18.65 13.45 30.90
C SER A 499 -19.89 13.07 31.74
N GLY A 500 -19.85 11.95 32.48
CA GLY A 500 -20.98 11.44 33.24
C GLY A 500 -22.09 10.82 32.38
N ASN A 501 -21.78 10.42 31.15
CA ASN A 501 -22.72 9.83 30.20
C ASN A 501 -22.61 8.30 30.21
N THR A 502 -23.68 7.62 29.77
CA THR A 502 -23.62 6.16 29.51
C THR A 502 -22.96 5.90 28.16
N SER A 503 -21.89 5.09 28.15
CA SER A 503 -21.20 4.71 26.91
C SER A 503 -21.89 3.54 26.22
N THR A 504 -22.19 3.70 24.94
CA THR A 504 -22.26 2.57 23.99
C THR A 504 -20.86 2.40 23.40
N ALA A 505 -20.36 1.17 23.25
CA ALA A 505 -19.07 0.93 22.59
C ALA A 505 -19.10 1.50 21.16
N PRO A 506 -18.33 2.55 20.83
CA PRO A 506 -18.43 3.17 19.52
C PRO A 506 -17.81 2.28 18.42
N THR A 507 -18.42 2.29 17.24
CA THR A 507 -17.83 1.72 16.02
C THR A 507 -17.17 2.82 15.19
N PRO A 508 -16.22 2.50 14.30
CA PRO A 508 -15.62 3.49 13.40
C PRO A 508 -16.67 4.29 12.62
N GLU A 509 -17.71 3.62 12.12
CA GLU A 509 -18.80 4.26 11.37
C GLU A 509 -19.61 5.24 12.23
N ALA A 510 -19.89 4.89 13.48
CA ALA A 510 -20.62 5.75 14.41
C ALA A 510 -19.81 7.02 14.75
N ILE A 511 -18.49 6.87 14.93
CA ILE A 511 -17.59 8.01 15.14
C ILE A 511 -17.48 8.84 13.86
N TRP A 512 -17.44 8.21 12.70
CA TRP A 512 -17.40 8.90 11.41
C TRP A 512 -18.62 9.80 11.20
N GLN A 513 -19.81 9.36 11.60
CA GLN A 513 -21.01 10.22 11.57
C GLN A 513 -20.86 11.46 12.46
N GLN A 514 -20.24 11.32 13.64
CA GLN A 514 -19.96 12.47 14.53
C GLN A 514 -18.89 13.40 13.94
N LEU A 515 -17.84 12.83 13.32
CA LEU A 515 -16.81 13.59 12.59
C LEU A 515 -17.44 14.46 11.49
N VAL A 516 -18.26 13.86 10.63
CA VAL A 516 -18.94 14.56 9.53
C VAL A 516 -19.86 15.68 10.06
N ALA A 517 -20.58 15.43 11.14
CA ALA A 517 -21.45 16.43 11.76
C ALA A 517 -20.66 17.59 12.41
N SER A 518 -19.41 17.34 12.84
CA SER A 518 -18.60 18.30 13.60
C SER A 518 -17.59 19.06 12.74
N LEU A 519 -17.15 18.50 11.61
CA LEU A 519 -16.04 19.00 10.81
C LEU A 519 -16.51 19.39 9.40
N ALA A 520 -16.60 20.69 9.14
CA ALA A 520 -17.08 21.24 7.87
C ALA A 520 -16.38 20.65 6.61
N PRO A 521 -15.05 20.38 6.60
CA PRO A 521 -14.38 19.79 5.44
C PRO A 521 -14.86 18.38 5.06
N LEU A 522 -15.53 17.68 5.98
CA LEU A 522 -16.10 16.35 5.77
C LEU A 522 -17.59 16.35 5.46
N SER A 523 -18.21 17.54 5.39
CA SER A 523 -19.65 17.65 5.16
C SER A 523 -20.11 16.89 3.92
N GLY A 524 -21.16 16.08 4.05
CA GLY A 524 -21.70 15.26 2.98
C GLY A 524 -20.89 13.98 2.65
N TRP A 525 -19.87 13.64 3.43
CA TRP A 525 -19.14 12.39 3.26
C TRP A 525 -19.79 11.27 4.09
N SER A 526 -19.85 10.07 3.53
CA SER A 526 -20.12 8.84 4.30
C SER A 526 -18.84 8.02 4.42
N TRP A 527 -18.82 7.07 5.34
CA TRP A 527 -17.73 6.12 5.48
C TRP A 527 -17.43 5.40 4.15
N GLU A 528 -18.48 4.99 3.43
CA GLU A 528 -18.38 4.31 2.13
C GLU A 528 -17.88 5.23 1.02
N SER A 529 -18.22 6.52 1.09
CA SER A 529 -17.84 7.52 0.05
C SER A 529 -16.34 7.80 0.01
N ILE A 530 -15.59 7.42 1.04
CA ILE A 530 -14.11 7.47 1.03
C ILE A 530 -13.56 6.55 -0.05
N GLY A 531 -14.23 5.41 -0.29
CA GLY A 531 -13.80 4.42 -1.27
C GLY A 531 -12.50 3.71 -0.90
N MET A 532 -12.08 2.77 -1.75
CA MET A 532 -10.87 1.98 -1.51
C MET A 532 -9.58 2.73 -1.91
N GLN A 533 -9.68 3.71 -2.81
CA GLN A 533 -8.56 4.54 -3.26
C GLN A 533 -8.35 5.78 -2.37
N GLY A 534 -9.23 5.96 -1.38
CA GLY A 534 -9.27 7.17 -0.56
C GLY A 534 -9.81 8.38 -1.33
N ARG A 535 -10.21 9.41 -0.59
CA ARG A 535 -10.80 10.64 -1.12
C ARG A 535 -10.04 11.86 -0.62
N VAL A 536 -9.75 12.81 -1.51
CA VAL A 536 -8.99 14.03 -1.17
C VAL A 536 -9.93 15.07 -0.58
N LEU A 537 -9.49 15.69 0.53
CA LEU A 537 -10.15 16.83 1.19
C LEU A 537 -9.81 18.14 0.48
N ASP A 538 -10.67 19.13 0.61
CA ASP A 538 -10.29 20.52 0.39
C ASP A 538 -9.36 20.98 1.54
N ALA A 539 -8.11 21.23 1.19
CA ALA A 539 -7.06 21.60 2.11
C ALA A 539 -6.83 23.13 2.22
N SER A 540 -7.69 23.94 1.63
CA SER A 540 -7.54 25.41 1.55
C SER A 540 -7.29 26.06 2.91
N ALA A 541 -7.89 25.56 3.98
CA ALA A 541 -7.71 26.03 5.35
C ALA A 541 -6.29 25.84 5.90
N TRP A 542 -5.51 24.88 5.40
CA TRP A 542 -4.18 24.49 5.93
C TRP A 542 -3.04 24.73 4.95
N VAL A 543 -3.29 25.38 3.85
CA VAL A 543 -2.30 25.68 2.82
C VAL A 543 -1.09 26.46 3.37
N HIS A 544 -1.27 27.23 4.46
CA HIS A 544 -0.22 28.02 5.10
C HIS A 544 0.68 27.20 6.05
N VAL A 545 0.30 25.96 6.39
CA VAL A 545 1.04 25.12 7.34
C VAL A 545 2.25 24.50 6.62
N PRO A 546 3.49 24.74 7.08
CA PRO A 546 4.71 24.19 6.46
C PRO A 546 4.97 22.77 6.97
N PHE A 547 4.18 21.80 6.50
CA PHE A 547 4.39 20.41 6.86
C PHE A 547 5.80 19.93 6.47
N PRO A 548 6.42 19.03 7.25
CA PRO A 548 7.82 18.64 7.07
C PRO A 548 8.09 17.64 5.93
N GLU A 549 7.08 17.31 5.13
CA GLU A 549 7.22 16.32 4.06
C GLU A 549 8.18 16.80 2.97
N GLY A 550 8.94 15.84 2.46
CA GLY A 550 9.69 16.00 1.23
C GLY A 550 8.88 15.55 0.01
N LYS A 551 9.54 15.63 -1.15
CA LYS A 551 9.00 15.11 -2.40
C LYS A 551 8.86 13.60 -2.33
N SER A 552 7.72 13.09 -2.84
CA SER A 552 7.51 11.66 -3.11
C SER A 552 6.97 11.47 -4.53
N LYS A 553 6.78 10.23 -4.96
CA LYS A 553 6.42 9.89 -6.36
C LYS A 553 5.21 10.67 -6.89
N HIS A 554 4.18 10.84 -6.10
CA HIS A 554 2.93 11.52 -6.47
C HIS A 554 2.64 12.78 -5.64
N PHE A 555 3.64 13.31 -4.95
CA PHE A 555 3.51 14.52 -4.15
C PHE A 555 4.77 15.37 -4.25
N ASP A 556 4.57 16.64 -4.60
CA ASP A 556 5.64 17.64 -4.61
C ASP A 556 5.17 18.86 -3.80
N PRO A 557 5.74 19.10 -2.61
CA PRO A 557 5.34 20.23 -1.77
C PRO A 557 5.58 21.59 -2.44
N ALA A 558 6.53 21.69 -3.36
CA ALA A 558 6.77 22.92 -4.13
C ALA A 558 5.62 23.23 -5.10
N ALA A 559 5.02 22.20 -5.71
CA ALA A 559 3.86 22.38 -6.58
C ALA A 559 2.61 22.87 -5.82
N VAL A 560 2.43 22.42 -4.58
CA VAL A 560 1.34 22.89 -3.70
C VAL A 560 1.53 24.37 -3.36
N THR A 561 2.76 24.84 -3.26
CA THR A 561 3.09 26.24 -2.96
C THR A 561 2.97 27.15 -4.20
N ALA A 562 3.24 26.63 -5.40
CA ALA A 562 3.19 27.37 -6.66
C ALA A 562 1.77 27.77 -7.10
N VAL A 563 0.76 26.98 -6.76
CA VAL A 563 -0.67 27.31 -6.99
C VAL A 563 -1.10 28.55 -6.19
N LYS A 564 -0.29 29.03 -5.24
CA LYS A 564 -0.53 30.24 -4.43
C LYS A 564 -0.04 31.53 -5.08
N ALA A 565 0.86 31.47 -6.06
CA ALA A 565 1.52 32.65 -6.62
C ALA A 565 0.91 33.11 -7.96
N GLY A 566 -0.08 32.45 -8.47
CA GLY A 566 -0.85 32.77 -9.66
C GLY A 566 -2.31 33.00 -9.31
#